data_665a0b586efcca87d4304e541bac7331
#
_entry.id   665a0b586efcca87d4304e541bac7331
#
_cell.length_a   1.000
_cell.length_b   1.000
_cell.length_c   1.000
_cell.angle_alpha   90.00
_cell.angle_beta   90.00
_cell.angle_gamma   90.00
#
_symmetry.space_group_name_H-M   'P 1'
#
loop_
_entity.id
_entity.type
_entity.pdbx_description
1 polymer ?
#
loop_
_entity_poly.entity_id
_entity_poly.type
_entity_poly.pdbx_seq_one_letter_code
_entity_poly.pdbx_strand_id
1 'polypeptide(L)'
;MKKILIVQPIHEKGMELLKSNSDYSYEVVEDLRVENVKQKNVDADAVSLRTSILPADAIENAKNLKIISRHGVGYDNIDLNSCKKRNIDVAITATANAVAVAEHVLFMLLSISKRKSMYDHSVKSGKFTERNKLPKTIEIWDKNILIAGFGRIGKALIKRCLGFEMNVFVYDPFVDSKTISKMGGKKVEDLSAAIKDMDAVSLHIPLTDQTKNIINYKLLKTMKKNCIIINAARGGIINEKDLDRALNENLIFGAGIDVFEVCLLYTSPSPRDS
;
A
#
# COMPACT_ATOMS: atom_id res chain seq x y z
N MET A 1 -6.73 21.84 -29.84
CA MET A 1 -6.05 20.64 -29.34
C MET A 1 -6.09 20.68 -27.81
N LYS A 2 -6.48 19.60 -27.14
CA LYS A 2 -6.57 19.55 -25.67
C LYS A 2 -5.21 19.20 -25.08
N LYS A 3 -4.80 19.92 -24.02
CA LYS A 3 -3.49 19.73 -23.36
C LYS A 3 -3.62 18.76 -22.20
N ILE A 4 -2.84 17.68 -22.23
CA ILE A 4 -2.75 16.69 -21.16
C ILE A 4 -1.41 16.85 -20.43
N LEU A 5 -1.44 17.12 -19.14
CA LEU A 5 -0.26 17.14 -18.31
C LEU A 5 -0.02 15.75 -17.71
N ILE A 6 1.12 15.14 -17.98
CA ILE A 6 1.50 13.83 -17.44
C ILE A 6 2.51 14.05 -16.33
N VAL A 7 2.02 14.04 -15.10
CA VAL A 7 2.86 14.22 -13.90
C VAL A 7 3.44 12.86 -13.52
N GLN A 8 4.69 12.66 -13.81
CA GLN A 8 5.48 11.44 -13.86
C GLN A 8 5.18 10.56 -15.08
N PRO A 9 6.23 9.98 -15.68
CA PRO A 9 6.09 9.09 -16.82
C PRO A 9 5.14 7.92 -16.55
N ILE A 10 4.34 7.55 -17.55
CA ILE A 10 3.47 6.38 -17.54
C ILE A 10 4.07 5.31 -18.48
N HIS A 11 3.52 4.10 -18.42
CA HIS A 11 3.97 2.99 -19.26
C HIS A 11 3.85 3.35 -20.76
N GLU A 12 4.81 2.87 -21.57
CA GLU A 12 4.91 3.17 -22.99
C GLU A 12 3.61 2.95 -23.77
N LYS A 13 2.89 1.85 -23.51
CA LYS A 13 1.56 1.60 -24.11
C LYS A 13 0.54 2.71 -23.86
N GLY A 14 0.61 3.35 -22.70
CA GLY A 14 -0.26 4.50 -22.38
C GLY A 14 0.19 5.75 -23.17
N MET A 15 1.50 5.94 -23.34
CA MET A 15 2.05 7.02 -24.18
C MET A 15 1.70 6.82 -25.65
N GLU A 16 1.75 5.59 -26.16
CA GLU A 16 1.35 5.27 -27.56
C GLU A 16 -0.10 5.63 -27.82
N LEU A 17 -1.01 5.36 -26.89
CA LEU A 17 -2.43 5.74 -27.00
C LEU A 17 -2.60 7.26 -27.11
N LEU A 18 -1.82 8.04 -26.36
CA LEU A 18 -1.85 9.49 -26.44
C LEU A 18 -1.25 10.00 -27.77
N LYS A 19 -0.14 9.41 -28.21
CA LYS A 19 0.52 9.76 -29.48
C LYS A 19 -0.32 9.45 -30.71
N SER A 20 -1.15 8.40 -30.64
CA SER A 20 -2.00 8.00 -31.76
C SER A 20 -3.23 8.89 -31.96
N ASN A 21 -3.51 9.82 -31.06
CA ASN A 21 -4.66 10.73 -31.14
C ASN A 21 -4.21 12.18 -31.34
N SER A 22 -4.46 12.73 -32.52
CA SER A 22 -4.09 14.11 -32.90
C SER A 22 -4.89 15.20 -32.20
N ASP A 23 -5.99 14.86 -31.51
CA ASP A 23 -6.81 15.84 -30.77
C ASP A 23 -6.15 16.31 -29.48
N TYR A 24 -5.11 15.59 -29.03
CA TYR A 24 -4.40 15.85 -27.80
C TYR A 24 -2.96 16.28 -28.03
N SER A 25 -2.50 17.25 -27.24
CA SER A 25 -1.09 17.48 -26.96
C SER A 25 -0.78 17.02 -25.54
N TYR A 26 0.45 16.61 -25.28
CA TYR A 26 0.84 16.24 -23.92
C TYR A 26 2.21 16.81 -23.55
N GLU A 27 2.37 17.07 -22.26
CA GLU A 27 3.62 17.47 -21.65
C GLU A 27 3.93 16.52 -20.49
N VAL A 28 5.13 15.94 -20.47
CA VAL A 28 5.58 15.08 -19.37
C VAL A 28 6.35 15.92 -18.35
N VAL A 29 5.95 15.87 -17.09
CA VAL A 29 6.59 16.60 -15.99
C VAL A 29 7.38 15.60 -15.14
N GLU A 30 8.69 15.75 -15.12
CA GLU A 30 9.60 14.92 -14.33
C GLU A 30 9.97 15.58 -12.99
N ASP A 31 10.02 16.90 -12.95
CA ASP A 31 10.20 17.64 -11.69
C ASP A 31 8.91 17.72 -10.90
N LEU A 32 8.84 16.90 -9.85
CA LEU A 32 7.65 16.67 -9.05
C LEU A 32 7.45 17.67 -7.90
N ARG A 33 8.28 18.70 -7.81
CA ARG A 33 8.05 19.77 -6.84
C ARG A 33 6.68 20.39 -7.08
N VAL A 34 5.94 20.58 -5.99
CA VAL A 34 4.54 21.06 -6.04
C VAL A 34 4.42 22.36 -6.83
N GLU A 35 5.36 23.28 -6.66
CA GLU A 35 5.34 24.58 -7.37
C GLU A 35 5.50 24.43 -8.89
N ASN A 36 6.34 23.49 -9.34
CA ASN A 36 6.50 23.23 -10.77
C ASN A 36 5.23 22.59 -11.36
N VAL A 37 4.65 21.61 -10.64
CA VAL A 37 3.39 20.98 -11.06
C VAL A 37 2.25 22.01 -11.13
N LYS A 38 2.14 22.92 -10.15
CA LYS A 38 1.16 24.03 -10.16
C LYS A 38 1.34 24.90 -11.39
N GLN A 39 2.55 25.33 -11.68
CA GLN A 39 2.83 26.21 -12.81
C GLN A 39 2.46 25.56 -14.16
N LYS A 40 2.80 24.28 -14.33
CA LYS A 40 2.51 23.52 -15.55
C LYS A 40 1.03 23.17 -15.70
N ASN A 41 0.29 23.12 -14.60
CA ASN A 41 -1.14 22.75 -14.59
C ASN A 41 -2.06 23.89 -15.02
N VAL A 42 -1.61 25.14 -15.06
CA VAL A 42 -2.46 26.32 -15.28
C VAL A 42 -3.29 26.26 -16.57
N ASP A 43 -2.73 25.75 -17.64
CA ASP A 43 -3.33 25.68 -18.98
C ASP A 43 -3.75 24.24 -19.39
N ALA A 44 -3.61 23.25 -18.49
CA ALA A 44 -3.97 21.87 -18.78
C ALA A 44 -5.50 21.67 -18.83
N ASP A 45 -5.96 20.90 -19.82
CA ASP A 45 -7.35 20.40 -19.91
C ASP A 45 -7.54 19.11 -19.10
N ALA A 46 -6.48 18.30 -19.00
CA ALA A 46 -6.45 17.05 -18.25
C ALA A 46 -5.10 16.83 -17.56
N VAL A 47 -5.11 16.15 -16.43
CA VAL A 47 -3.90 15.75 -15.69
C VAL A 47 -3.89 14.26 -15.49
N SER A 48 -2.79 13.58 -15.88
CA SER A 48 -2.46 12.24 -15.43
C SER A 48 -1.53 12.36 -14.24
N LEU A 49 -1.98 11.92 -13.05
CA LEU A 49 -1.27 12.11 -11.78
C LEU A 49 -0.93 10.76 -11.16
N ARG A 50 0.31 10.59 -10.71
CA ARG A 50 0.74 9.35 -10.04
C ARG A 50 0.89 9.56 -8.53
N THR A 51 2.04 9.98 -8.05
CA THR A 51 2.31 10.12 -6.60
C THR A 51 2.42 11.57 -6.13
N SER A 52 2.59 12.51 -7.05
CA SER A 52 2.69 13.94 -6.71
C SER A 52 1.39 14.46 -6.09
N ILE A 53 1.51 15.46 -5.24
CA ILE A 53 0.37 16.13 -4.62
C ILE A 53 -0.18 17.18 -5.60
N LEU A 54 -1.49 17.20 -5.77
CA LEU A 54 -2.22 18.25 -6.48
C LEU A 54 -3.13 18.98 -5.48
N PRO A 55 -2.64 20.05 -4.84
CA PRO A 55 -3.36 20.76 -3.80
C PRO A 55 -4.47 21.64 -4.35
N ALA A 56 -5.33 22.17 -3.46
CA ALA A 56 -6.49 22.98 -3.80
C ALA A 56 -6.16 24.15 -4.73
N ASP A 57 -5.12 24.91 -4.41
CA ASP A 57 -4.71 26.08 -5.21
C ASP A 57 -4.23 25.73 -6.62
N ALA A 58 -3.58 24.56 -6.78
CA ALA A 58 -3.20 24.06 -8.12
C ALA A 58 -4.44 23.72 -8.95
N ILE A 59 -5.47 23.14 -8.33
CA ILE A 59 -6.73 22.81 -8.98
C ILE A 59 -7.50 24.09 -9.30
N GLU A 60 -7.59 25.03 -8.36
CA GLU A 60 -8.35 26.29 -8.52
C GLU A 60 -7.76 27.18 -9.63
N ASN A 61 -6.45 27.20 -9.79
CA ASN A 61 -5.76 28.00 -10.82
C ASN A 61 -5.78 27.38 -12.23
N ALA A 62 -6.08 26.11 -12.36
CA ALA A 62 -6.12 25.40 -13.65
C ALA A 62 -7.45 25.66 -14.38
N LYS A 63 -7.55 26.77 -15.11
CA LYS A 63 -8.82 27.29 -15.69
C LYS A 63 -9.53 26.29 -16.60
N ASN A 64 -8.78 25.51 -17.37
CA ASN A 64 -9.30 24.60 -18.40
C ASN A 64 -9.51 23.16 -17.90
N LEU A 65 -9.03 22.84 -16.70
CA LEU A 65 -9.00 21.47 -16.18
C LEU A 65 -10.41 20.87 -16.07
N LYS A 66 -10.60 19.71 -16.70
CA LYS A 66 -11.88 18.97 -16.72
C LYS A 66 -11.79 17.63 -16.02
N ILE A 67 -10.61 17.00 -16.05
CA ILE A 67 -10.43 15.65 -15.50
C ILE A 67 -9.02 15.47 -14.94
N ILE A 68 -8.94 14.78 -13.82
CA ILE A 68 -7.70 14.28 -13.22
C ILE A 68 -7.76 12.75 -13.26
N SER A 69 -6.87 12.13 -14.03
CA SER A 69 -6.70 10.67 -14.09
C SER A 69 -5.60 10.25 -13.12
N ARG A 70 -6.00 9.71 -11.97
CA ARG A 70 -5.06 9.20 -10.98
C ARG A 70 -4.56 7.80 -11.35
N HIS A 71 -3.28 7.67 -11.67
CA HIS A 71 -2.63 6.40 -11.95
C HIS A 71 -2.40 5.63 -10.64
N GLY A 72 -3.43 4.96 -10.16
CA GLY A 72 -3.49 4.17 -8.93
C GLY A 72 -4.88 4.17 -8.30
N VAL A 73 -5.02 3.56 -7.13
CA VAL A 73 -6.29 3.39 -6.42
C VAL A 73 -6.57 4.51 -5.43
N GLY A 74 -5.56 4.91 -4.67
CA GLY A 74 -5.68 5.98 -3.68
C GLY A 74 -5.66 7.35 -4.34
N TYR A 75 -6.40 8.28 -3.81
CA TYR A 75 -6.53 9.66 -4.30
C TYR A 75 -6.29 10.71 -3.19
N ASP A 76 -5.62 10.31 -2.14
CA ASP A 76 -5.31 11.16 -0.97
C ASP A 76 -4.42 12.35 -1.34
N ASN A 77 -3.77 12.30 -2.48
CA ASN A 77 -2.91 13.35 -3.04
C ASN A 77 -3.67 14.36 -3.93
N ILE A 78 -5.00 14.30 -4.00
CA ILE A 78 -5.86 15.20 -4.79
C ILE A 78 -6.85 15.86 -3.85
N ASP A 79 -6.97 17.20 -3.90
CA ASP A 79 -8.02 17.91 -3.17
C ASP A 79 -9.39 17.73 -3.85
N LEU A 80 -10.15 16.77 -3.35
CA LEU A 80 -11.48 16.45 -3.89
C LEU A 80 -12.51 17.57 -3.70
N ASN A 81 -12.35 18.41 -2.67
CA ASN A 81 -13.29 19.50 -2.42
C ASN A 81 -13.18 20.55 -3.53
N SER A 82 -11.96 20.90 -3.93
CA SER A 82 -11.73 21.82 -5.07
C SER A 82 -12.17 21.19 -6.39
N CYS A 83 -11.95 19.88 -6.60
CA CYS A 83 -12.47 19.20 -7.78
C CYS A 83 -14.00 19.28 -7.85
N LYS A 84 -14.69 19.00 -6.75
CA LYS A 84 -16.16 19.08 -6.68
C LYS A 84 -16.69 20.49 -6.92
N LYS A 85 -16.09 21.51 -6.31
CA LYS A 85 -16.48 22.93 -6.51
C LYS A 85 -16.38 23.36 -7.97
N ARG A 86 -15.40 22.81 -8.70
CA ARG A 86 -15.11 23.17 -10.09
C ARG A 86 -15.68 22.21 -11.12
N ASN A 87 -16.45 21.19 -10.71
CA ASN A 87 -16.96 20.13 -11.59
C ASN A 87 -15.84 19.44 -12.39
N ILE A 88 -14.72 19.12 -11.72
CA ILE A 88 -13.62 18.38 -12.31
C ILE A 88 -13.77 16.90 -11.94
N ASP A 89 -13.81 16.05 -12.96
CA ASP A 89 -13.89 14.60 -12.76
C ASP A 89 -12.57 14.02 -12.23
N VAL A 90 -12.67 13.05 -11.33
CA VAL A 90 -11.51 12.30 -10.86
C VAL A 90 -11.68 10.81 -11.20
N ALA A 91 -10.86 10.34 -12.12
CA ALA A 91 -10.80 8.93 -12.49
C ALA A 91 -9.63 8.22 -11.77
N ILE A 92 -9.82 6.96 -11.40
CA ILE A 92 -8.80 6.13 -10.75
C ILE A 92 -8.62 4.80 -11.49
N THR A 93 -7.42 4.21 -11.42
CA THR A 93 -7.16 2.85 -11.95
C THR A 93 -7.44 1.81 -10.87
N ALA A 94 -8.72 1.65 -10.56
CA ALA A 94 -9.16 0.95 -9.35
C ALA A 94 -8.80 -0.54 -9.26
N THR A 95 -8.60 -1.23 -10.37
CA THR A 95 -8.39 -2.69 -10.42
C THR A 95 -6.99 -3.12 -10.83
N ALA A 96 -6.20 -2.21 -11.42
CA ALA A 96 -4.96 -2.55 -12.12
C ALA A 96 -3.88 -3.19 -11.23
N ASN A 97 -3.78 -2.79 -9.97
CA ASN A 97 -2.70 -3.21 -9.07
C ASN A 97 -3.13 -4.18 -7.94
N ALA A 98 -4.41 -4.57 -7.87
CA ALA A 98 -4.89 -5.37 -6.74
C ALA A 98 -4.15 -6.72 -6.59
N VAL A 99 -3.88 -7.37 -7.72
CA VAL A 99 -3.11 -8.62 -7.76
C VAL A 99 -1.66 -8.37 -7.34
N ALA A 100 -1.01 -7.37 -7.92
CA ALA A 100 0.39 -7.05 -7.63
C ALA A 100 0.62 -6.71 -6.15
N VAL A 101 -0.29 -5.94 -5.54
CA VAL A 101 -0.20 -5.63 -4.10
C VAL A 101 -0.42 -6.89 -3.25
N ALA A 102 -1.38 -7.75 -3.60
CA ALA A 102 -1.59 -9.01 -2.89
C ALA A 102 -0.36 -9.94 -2.97
N GLU A 103 0.32 -9.97 -4.11
CA GLU A 103 1.58 -10.71 -4.29
C GLU A 103 2.73 -10.10 -3.49
N HIS A 104 2.82 -8.78 -3.46
CA HIS A 104 3.80 -8.07 -2.65
C HIS A 104 3.63 -8.32 -1.15
N VAL A 105 2.39 -8.37 -0.67
CA VAL A 105 2.07 -8.76 0.73
C VAL A 105 2.59 -10.17 1.04
N LEU A 106 2.35 -11.14 0.17
CA LEU A 106 2.89 -12.49 0.35
C LEU A 106 4.41 -12.55 0.27
N PHE A 107 4.99 -11.78 -0.64
CA PHE A 107 6.46 -11.65 -0.71
C PHE A 107 7.03 -11.14 0.62
N MET A 108 6.45 -10.09 1.21
CA MET A 108 6.88 -9.59 2.52
C MET A 108 6.67 -10.63 3.62
N LEU A 109 5.49 -11.28 3.67
CA LEU A 109 5.19 -12.32 4.64
C LEU A 109 6.20 -13.47 4.58
N LEU A 110 6.46 -14.00 3.39
CA LEU A 110 7.43 -15.07 3.18
C LEU A 110 8.86 -14.63 3.48
N SER A 111 9.25 -13.43 3.05
CA SER A 111 10.60 -12.89 3.29
C SER A 111 10.90 -12.75 4.78
N ILE A 112 9.92 -12.31 5.58
CA ILE A 112 10.06 -12.15 7.02
C ILE A 112 10.01 -13.51 7.70
N SER A 113 9.01 -14.35 7.39
CA SER A 113 8.84 -15.68 8.02
C SER A 113 10.03 -16.61 7.76
N LYS A 114 10.61 -16.52 6.56
CA LYS A 114 11.81 -17.31 6.17
C LYS A 114 13.14 -16.60 6.46
N ARG A 115 13.09 -15.39 7.07
CA ARG A 115 14.29 -14.58 7.38
C ARG A 115 15.24 -14.43 6.18
N LYS A 116 14.64 -14.17 5.01
CA LYS A 116 15.31 -14.19 3.70
C LYS A 116 16.63 -13.45 3.70
N SER A 117 16.70 -12.23 4.21
CA SER A 117 17.91 -11.39 4.20
C SER A 117 19.06 -12.02 5.01
N MET A 118 18.76 -12.63 6.16
CA MET A 118 19.78 -13.25 7.01
C MET A 118 20.37 -14.50 6.36
N TYR A 119 19.52 -15.36 5.79
CA TYR A 119 19.97 -16.58 5.13
C TYR A 119 20.70 -16.27 3.82
N ASP A 120 20.23 -15.31 3.02
CA ASP A 120 20.91 -14.84 1.81
C ASP A 120 22.30 -14.28 2.12
N HIS A 121 22.39 -13.44 3.15
CA HIS A 121 23.67 -12.90 3.62
C HIS A 121 24.63 -14.02 4.07
N SER A 122 24.13 -15.02 4.80
CA SER A 122 24.95 -16.15 5.25
C SER A 122 25.54 -16.92 4.07
N VAL A 123 24.77 -17.15 3.00
CA VAL A 123 25.27 -17.80 1.79
C VAL A 123 26.32 -16.93 1.10
N LYS A 124 26.01 -15.64 0.85
CA LYS A 124 26.89 -14.71 0.14
C LYS A 124 28.22 -14.45 0.87
N SER A 125 28.20 -14.49 2.21
CA SER A 125 29.41 -14.33 3.04
C SER A 125 30.20 -15.62 3.26
N GLY A 126 29.82 -16.74 2.62
CA GLY A 126 30.50 -18.04 2.77
C GLY A 126 30.23 -18.73 4.11
N LYS A 127 29.29 -18.24 4.92
CA LYS A 127 28.99 -18.75 6.28
C LYS A 127 27.79 -19.72 6.32
N PHE A 128 27.43 -20.32 5.20
CA PHE A 128 26.28 -21.23 5.13
C PHE A 128 26.39 -22.45 6.04
N THR A 129 27.60 -22.92 6.32
CA THR A 129 27.86 -23.98 7.29
C THR A 129 27.44 -23.64 8.72
N GLU A 130 27.35 -22.34 9.02
CA GLU A 130 26.91 -21.81 10.32
C GLU A 130 25.39 -21.58 10.40
N ARG A 131 24.61 -21.96 9.39
CA ARG A 131 23.15 -21.72 9.33
C ARG A 131 22.39 -22.18 10.57
N ASN A 132 22.88 -23.19 11.28
CA ASN A 132 22.27 -23.68 12.52
C ASN A 132 22.33 -22.66 13.68
N LYS A 133 23.20 -21.64 13.58
CA LYS A 133 23.29 -20.53 14.51
C LYS A 133 22.31 -19.41 14.19
N LEU A 134 21.72 -19.42 12.97
CA LEU A 134 20.75 -18.41 12.57
C LEU A 134 19.40 -18.63 13.28
N PRO A 135 18.66 -17.55 13.54
CA PRO A 135 17.34 -17.63 14.12
C PRO A 135 16.40 -18.48 13.26
N LYS A 136 15.57 -19.29 13.91
CA LYS A 136 14.62 -20.20 13.25
C LYS A 136 13.65 -19.44 12.35
N THR A 137 13.29 -20.05 11.24
CA THR A 137 12.23 -19.62 10.35
C THR A 137 10.86 -20.08 10.86
N ILE A 138 9.80 -19.46 10.35
CA ILE A 138 8.41 -19.85 10.65
C ILE A 138 7.77 -20.38 9.38
N GLU A 139 6.98 -21.45 9.50
CA GLU A 139 6.07 -21.90 8.45
C GLU A 139 4.77 -21.09 8.52
N ILE A 140 4.18 -20.79 7.35
CA ILE A 140 2.89 -20.11 7.26
C ILE A 140 1.73 -21.09 7.06
N TRP A 141 2.01 -22.36 6.80
CA TRP A 141 1.03 -23.44 6.72
C TRP A 141 0.27 -23.58 8.04
N ASP A 142 -1.05 -23.73 7.95
CA ASP A 142 -1.98 -23.83 9.09
C ASP A 142 -1.91 -22.64 10.08
N LYS A 143 -1.41 -21.48 9.64
CA LYS A 143 -1.35 -20.25 10.42
C LYS A 143 -2.55 -19.35 10.18
N ASN A 144 -2.94 -18.64 11.23
CA ASN A 144 -4.04 -17.69 11.19
C ASN A 144 -3.57 -16.37 10.60
N ILE A 145 -4.19 -15.91 9.49
CA ILE A 145 -3.98 -14.58 8.96
C ILE A 145 -5.24 -13.73 9.04
N LEU A 146 -5.12 -12.50 9.55
CA LEU A 146 -6.17 -11.50 9.53
C LEU A 146 -5.96 -10.56 8.34
N ILE A 147 -6.94 -10.48 7.47
CA ILE A 147 -7.03 -9.48 6.40
C ILE A 147 -7.96 -8.36 6.90
N ALA A 148 -7.39 -7.22 7.26
CA ALA A 148 -8.15 -6.05 7.67
C ALA A 148 -8.45 -5.18 6.44
N GLY A 149 -9.71 -5.18 6.00
CA GLY A 149 -10.18 -4.59 4.74
C GLY A 149 -10.37 -5.63 3.63
N PHE A 150 -11.62 -5.80 3.17
CA PHE A 150 -11.99 -6.82 2.18
C PHE A 150 -12.42 -6.23 0.84
N GLY A 151 -11.72 -5.16 0.45
CA GLY A 151 -11.81 -4.57 -0.88
C GLY A 151 -11.16 -5.44 -1.97
N ARG A 152 -10.77 -4.84 -3.08
CA ARG A 152 -10.16 -5.55 -4.22
C ARG A 152 -8.88 -6.30 -3.85
N ILE A 153 -8.01 -5.67 -3.05
CA ILE A 153 -6.73 -6.26 -2.62
C ILE A 153 -6.99 -7.41 -1.64
N GLY A 154 -7.83 -7.21 -0.61
CA GLY A 154 -8.18 -8.27 0.34
C GLY A 154 -8.79 -9.50 -0.35
N LYS A 155 -9.67 -9.28 -1.34
CA LYS A 155 -10.24 -10.36 -2.17
C LYS A 155 -9.22 -11.05 -3.08
N ALA A 156 -8.19 -10.35 -3.52
CA ALA A 156 -7.09 -10.97 -4.26
C ALA A 156 -6.14 -11.74 -3.33
N LEU A 157 -5.92 -11.22 -2.12
CA LEU A 157 -5.03 -11.83 -1.13
C LEU A 157 -5.60 -13.13 -0.54
N ILE A 158 -6.90 -13.18 -0.22
CA ILE A 158 -7.51 -14.37 0.41
C ILE A 158 -7.27 -15.64 -0.41
N LYS A 159 -7.42 -15.57 -1.74
CA LYS A 159 -7.19 -16.72 -2.64
C LYS A 159 -5.76 -17.25 -2.55
N ARG A 160 -4.81 -16.37 -2.36
CA ARG A 160 -3.39 -16.70 -2.25
C ARG A 160 -3.06 -17.30 -0.89
N CYS A 161 -3.60 -16.72 0.18
CA CYS A 161 -3.44 -17.25 1.53
C CYS A 161 -4.03 -18.67 1.66
N LEU A 162 -5.20 -18.91 1.09
CA LEU A 162 -5.80 -20.24 1.02
C LEU A 162 -4.95 -21.24 0.21
N GLY A 163 -4.28 -20.77 -0.87
CA GLY A 163 -3.33 -21.59 -1.62
C GLY A 163 -2.08 -21.98 -0.83
N PHE A 164 -1.74 -21.23 0.23
CA PHE A 164 -0.74 -21.58 1.24
C PHE A 164 -1.32 -22.33 2.45
N GLU A 165 -2.56 -22.79 2.35
CA GLU A 165 -3.27 -23.53 3.41
C GLU A 165 -3.33 -22.77 4.75
N MET A 166 -3.41 -21.42 4.68
CA MET A 166 -3.60 -20.58 5.86
C MET A 166 -5.09 -20.53 6.27
N ASN A 167 -5.34 -20.35 7.55
CA ASN A 167 -6.67 -20.04 8.06
C ASN A 167 -6.93 -18.54 7.93
N VAL A 168 -7.87 -18.15 7.08
CA VAL A 168 -8.09 -16.74 6.76
C VAL A 168 -9.25 -16.15 7.55
N PHE A 169 -8.95 -15.11 8.31
CA PHE A 169 -9.91 -14.27 9.02
C PHE A 169 -10.00 -12.91 8.33
N VAL A 170 -11.18 -12.32 8.31
CA VAL A 170 -11.42 -11.05 7.61
C VAL A 170 -12.16 -10.09 8.54
N TYR A 171 -11.57 -8.91 8.72
CA TYR A 171 -12.23 -7.77 9.34
C TYR A 171 -12.61 -6.75 8.26
N ASP A 172 -13.90 -6.53 8.09
CA ASP A 172 -14.44 -5.46 7.25
C ASP A 172 -15.85 -5.13 7.74
N PRO A 173 -16.10 -3.89 8.23
CA PRO A 173 -17.41 -3.54 8.79
C PRO A 173 -18.50 -3.42 7.72
N PHE A 174 -18.14 -3.32 6.42
CA PHE A 174 -19.08 -3.09 5.32
C PHE A 174 -19.39 -4.32 4.49
N VAL A 175 -18.66 -5.43 4.72
CA VAL A 175 -18.83 -6.68 3.95
C VAL A 175 -19.49 -7.74 4.83
N ASP A 176 -20.56 -8.35 4.33
CA ASP A 176 -21.31 -9.39 5.05
C ASP A 176 -20.52 -10.71 5.16
N SER A 177 -20.87 -11.50 6.18
CA SER A 177 -20.22 -12.77 6.47
C SER A 177 -20.39 -13.80 5.34
N LYS A 178 -21.52 -13.79 4.65
CA LYS A 178 -21.80 -14.71 3.54
C LYS A 178 -20.89 -14.47 2.35
N THR A 179 -20.59 -13.21 2.04
CA THR A 179 -19.63 -12.83 0.99
C THR A 179 -18.21 -13.31 1.33
N ILE A 180 -17.80 -13.14 2.59
CA ILE A 180 -16.47 -13.59 3.06
C ILE A 180 -16.37 -15.11 3.06
N SER A 181 -17.39 -15.82 3.59
CA SER A 181 -17.43 -17.28 3.65
C SER A 181 -17.40 -17.94 2.28
N LYS A 182 -18.10 -17.38 1.28
CA LYS A 182 -18.05 -17.85 -0.12
C LYS A 182 -16.64 -17.82 -0.72
N MET A 183 -15.76 -16.97 -0.17
CA MET A 183 -14.36 -16.87 -0.61
C MET A 183 -13.41 -17.69 0.28
N GLY A 184 -13.94 -18.47 1.25
CA GLY A 184 -13.15 -19.32 2.13
C GLY A 184 -12.62 -18.63 3.39
N GLY A 185 -13.05 -17.40 3.70
CA GLY A 185 -12.67 -16.67 4.90
C GLY A 185 -13.69 -16.80 6.05
N LYS A 186 -13.26 -16.43 7.23
CA LYS A 186 -14.10 -16.30 8.44
C LYS A 186 -14.19 -14.84 8.83
N LYS A 187 -15.40 -14.26 8.88
CA LYS A 187 -15.58 -12.87 9.32
C LYS A 187 -15.31 -12.74 10.80
N VAL A 188 -14.63 -11.64 11.18
CA VAL A 188 -14.49 -11.19 12.57
C VAL A 188 -15.07 -9.78 12.68
N GLU A 189 -15.73 -9.51 13.80
CA GLU A 189 -16.47 -8.25 14.00
C GLU A 189 -15.63 -7.19 14.74
N ASP A 190 -14.63 -7.60 15.52
CA ASP A 190 -13.74 -6.72 16.28
C ASP A 190 -12.28 -6.99 15.93
N LEU A 191 -11.63 -5.99 15.36
CA LEU A 191 -10.21 -6.02 14.98
C LEU A 191 -9.32 -6.29 16.22
N SER A 192 -9.59 -5.56 17.31
CA SER A 192 -8.74 -5.60 18.51
C SER A 192 -8.86 -6.93 19.27
N ALA A 193 -10.02 -7.56 19.21
CA ALA A 193 -10.23 -8.89 19.78
C ALA A 193 -9.57 -9.96 18.91
N ALA A 194 -9.78 -9.89 17.59
CA ALA A 194 -9.29 -10.89 16.65
C ALA A 194 -7.76 -10.93 16.56
N ILE A 195 -7.09 -9.77 16.58
CA ILE A 195 -5.65 -9.65 16.31
C ILE A 195 -4.77 -10.47 17.29
N LYS A 196 -5.28 -10.75 18.49
CA LYS A 196 -4.56 -11.49 19.55
C LYS A 196 -4.24 -12.94 19.17
N ASP A 197 -5.07 -13.53 18.32
CA ASP A 197 -4.97 -14.94 17.92
C ASP A 197 -4.34 -15.13 16.54
N MET A 198 -3.86 -14.06 15.94
CA MET A 198 -3.31 -14.09 14.59
C MET A 198 -1.79 -14.32 14.58
N ASP A 199 -1.34 -15.10 13.62
CA ASP A 199 0.08 -15.32 13.30
C ASP A 199 0.57 -14.35 12.22
N ALA A 200 -0.36 -13.81 11.43
CA ALA A 200 -0.10 -12.74 10.48
C ALA A 200 -1.29 -11.75 10.44
N VAL A 201 -1.00 -10.48 10.19
CA VAL A 201 -2.00 -9.41 10.00
C VAL A 201 -1.61 -8.61 8.76
N SER A 202 -2.56 -8.45 7.83
CA SER A 202 -2.36 -7.63 6.63
C SER A 202 -3.42 -6.53 6.55
N LEU A 203 -2.94 -5.28 6.44
CA LEU A 203 -3.78 -4.09 6.47
C LEU A 203 -4.11 -3.63 5.04
N HIS A 204 -5.40 -3.47 4.74
CA HIS A 204 -5.95 -3.04 3.45
C HIS A 204 -7.08 -2.02 3.63
N ILE A 205 -7.11 -1.35 4.77
CA ILE A 205 -8.08 -0.30 5.12
C ILE A 205 -7.58 1.07 4.65
N PRO A 206 -8.49 2.04 4.34
CA PRO A 206 -8.09 3.40 4.05
C PRO A 206 -7.57 4.12 5.31
N LEU A 207 -6.77 5.16 5.12
CA LEU A 207 -6.42 6.09 6.20
C LEU A 207 -7.57 7.09 6.39
N THR A 208 -8.15 7.11 7.56
CA THR A 208 -9.19 8.04 8.01
C THR A 208 -8.91 8.44 9.46
N ASP A 209 -9.64 9.40 10.01
CA ASP A 209 -9.51 9.76 11.43
C ASP A 209 -9.76 8.55 12.37
N GLN A 210 -10.62 7.61 11.95
CA GLN A 210 -10.93 6.39 12.72
C GLN A 210 -9.87 5.30 12.59
N THR A 211 -9.12 5.27 11.48
CA THR A 211 -8.11 4.24 11.22
C THR A 211 -6.68 4.73 11.44
N LYS A 212 -6.50 6.04 11.63
CA LYS A 212 -5.19 6.62 11.97
C LYS A 212 -4.70 6.05 13.30
N ASN A 213 -3.49 5.49 13.28
CA ASN A 213 -2.85 4.87 14.46
C ASN A 213 -3.72 3.79 15.14
N ILE A 214 -4.63 3.15 14.37
CA ILE A 214 -5.45 2.05 14.90
C ILE A 214 -4.57 0.90 15.41
N ILE A 215 -3.44 0.67 14.75
CA ILE A 215 -2.38 -0.22 15.24
C ILE A 215 -1.38 0.63 16.02
N ASN A 216 -1.47 0.57 17.33
CA ASN A 216 -0.62 1.28 18.28
C ASN A 216 0.07 0.30 19.23
N TYR A 217 0.94 0.80 20.11
CA TYR A 217 1.70 -0.02 21.04
C TYR A 217 0.83 -0.90 21.93
N LYS A 218 -0.32 -0.37 22.42
CA LYS A 218 -1.25 -1.14 23.25
C LYS A 218 -1.77 -2.37 22.50
N LEU A 219 -2.11 -2.22 21.24
CA LEU A 219 -2.60 -3.31 20.41
C LEU A 219 -1.47 -4.28 20.03
N LEU A 220 -0.30 -3.77 19.62
CA LEU A 220 0.89 -4.57 19.30
C LEU A 220 1.31 -5.47 20.47
N LYS A 221 1.22 -4.97 21.69
CA LYS A 221 1.52 -5.75 22.91
C LYS A 221 0.57 -6.92 23.15
N THR A 222 -0.63 -6.92 22.56
CA THR A 222 -1.59 -8.03 22.69
C THR A 222 -1.41 -9.12 21.67
N MET A 223 -0.61 -8.87 20.62
CA MET A 223 -0.37 -9.81 19.52
C MET A 223 0.51 -10.98 19.98
N LYS A 224 0.47 -12.07 19.21
CA LYS A 224 1.40 -13.19 19.44
C LYS A 224 2.85 -12.75 19.16
N LYS A 225 3.82 -13.25 19.93
CA LYS A 225 5.25 -12.99 19.71
C LYS A 225 5.76 -13.45 18.34
N ASN A 226 5.12 -14.43 17.73
CA ASN A 226 5.42 -14.90 16.37
C ASN A 226 4.59 -14.19 15.30
N CYS A 227 3.79 -13.19 15.63
CA CYS A 227 2.96 -12.48 14.67
C CYS A 227 3.81 -11.60 13.75
N ILE A 228 3.44 -11.61 12.47
CA ILE A 228 4.00 -10.72 11.43
C ILE A 228 2.90 -9.75 11.01
N ILE A 229 3.19 -8.45 11.07
CA ILE A 229 2.27 -7.42 10.58
C ILE A 229 2.73 -6.84 9.26
N ILE A 230 1.80 -6.64 8.32
CA ILE A 230 2.09 -6.11 6.98
C ILE A 230 1.18 -4.92 6.69
N ASN A 231 1.78 -3.82 6.29
CA ASN A 231 1.07 -2.62 5.83
C ASN A 231 1.51 -2.24 4.42
N ALA A 232 0.68 -2.56 3.44
CA ALA A 232 0.79 -2.11 2.05
C ALA A 232 -0.40 -1.21 1.65
N ALA A 233 -1.08 -0.61 2.64
CA ALA A 233 -2.25 0.24 2.43
C ALA A 233 -1.90 1.72 2.46
N ARG A 234 -1.65 2.28 3.66
CA ARG A 234 -1.29 3.70 3.86
C ARG A 234 -0.38 3.85 5.08
N GLY A 235 0.59 4.78 5.00
CA GLY A 235 1.29 5.29 6.18
C GLY A 235 0.30 5.90 7.18
N GLY A 236 0.64 5.88 8.47
CA GLY A 236 -0.21 6.42 9.52
C GLY A 236 -1.35 5.49 10.00
N ILE A 237 -1.59 4.33 9.38
CA ILE A 237 -2.49 3.30 9.92
C ILE A 237 -1.83 2.60 11.11
N ILE A 238 -0.54 2.31 11.00
CA ILE A 238 0.29 1.86 12.12
C ILE A 238 1.00 3.10 12.66
N ASN A 239 1.03 3.28 13.98
CA ASN A 239 1.93 4.23 14.60
C ASN A 239 3.37 3.72 14.46
N GLU A 240 4.19 4.38 13.67
CA GLU A 240 5.54 3.91 13.32
C GLU A 240 6.49 3.89 14.52
N LYS A 241 6.37 4.85 15.45
CA LYS A 241 7.15 4.88 16.69
C LYS A 241 6.78 3.72 17.61
N ASP A 242 5.51 3.42 17.71
CA ASP A 242 4.99 2.30 18.50
C ASP A 242 5.43 0.96 17.90
N LEU A 243 5.45 0.87 16.56
CA LEU A 243 5.93 -0.32 15.85
C LEU A 243 7.43 -0.53 16.07
N ASP A 244 8.25 0.52 15.92
CA ASP A 244 9.70 0.46 16.19
C ASP A 244 9.96 -0.03 17.61
N ARG A 245 9.28 0.55 18.60
CA ARG A 245 9.36 0.12 19.99
C ARG A 245 8.98 -1.35 20.16
N ALA A 246 7.88 -1.79 19.57
CA ALA A 246 7.40 -3.17 19.68
C ALA A 246 8.37 -4.18 19.07
N LEU A 247 9.02 -3.83 17.95
CA LEU A 247 10.05 -4.65 17.31
C LEU A 247 11.31 -4.76 18.17
N ASN A 248 11.79 -3.64 18.73
CA ASN A 248 12.93 -3.61 19.62
C ASN A 248 12.70 -4.40 20.93
N GLU A 249 11.48 -4.39 21.46
CA GLU A 249 11.07 -5.17 22.62
C GLU A 249 10.72 -6.65 22.28
N ASN A 250 10.82 -7.07 21.01
CA ASN A 250 10.47 -8.41 20.54
C ASN A 250 9.04 -8.82 20.90
N LEU A 251 8.09 -7.88 20.86
CA LEU A 251 6.66 -8.15 21.10
C LEU A 251 6.00 -8.88 19.93
N ILE A 252 6.50 -8.65 18.72
CA ILE A 252 6.08 -9.33 17.48
C ILE A 252 7.31 -9.85 16.74
N PHE A 253 7.10 -10.78 15.80
CA PHE A 253 8.19 -11.42 15.05
C PHE A 253 8.83 -10.49 14.02
N GLY A 254 8.03 -9.64 13.39
CA GLY A 254 8.50 -8.73 12.36
C GLY A 254 7.38 -7.92 11.71
N ALA A 255 7.76 -6.95 10.91
CA ALA A 255 6.85 -6.10 10.16
C ALA A 255 7.30 -5.93 8.70
N GLY A 256 6.34 -5.96 7.78
CA GLY A 256 6.52 -5.60 6.37
C GLY A 256 5.82 -4.28 6.09
N ILE A 257 6.58 -3.23 5.76
CA ILE A 257 6.04 -1.89 5.56
C ILE A 257 6.41 -1.41 4.16
N ASP A 258 5.40 -1.16 3.35
CA ASP A 258 5.53 -0.63 1.98
C ASP A 258 5.14 0.85 1.88
N VAL A 259 4.57 1.41 2.97
CA VAL A 259 4.03 2.77 3.05
C VAL A 259 4.37 3.40 4.39
N PHE A 260 4.76 4.67 4.40
CA PHE A 260 5.24 5.39 5.57
C PHE A 260 4.43 6.67 5.82
N GLU A 261 4.31 7.09 7.08
CA GLU A 261 3.66 8.34 7.48
C GLU A 261 4.45 9.56 6.95
N VAL A 262 5.77 9.50 7.06
CA VAL A 262 6.69 10.46 6.44
C VAL A 262 7.56 9.70 5.44
N CYS A 263 7.64 10.19 4.22
CA CYS A 263 8.46 9.55 3.18
C CYS A 263 9.94 9.62 3.57
N LEU A 264 10.47 8.54 4.14
CA LEU A 264 11.87 8.41 4.57
C LEU A 264 12.87 8.31 3.42
N LEU A 265 12.41 8.24 2.17
CA LEU A 265 13.25 8.09 0.97
C LEU A 265 14.27 9.21 0.76
N TYR A 266 14.18 10.31 1.52
CA TYR A 266 15.10 11.45 1.44
C TYR A 266 16.14 11.52 2.56
N THR A 267 16.08 10.63 3.56
CA THR A 267 16.92 10.75 4.77
C THR A 267 17.79 9.52 5.06
N SER A 268 17.62 8.42 4.34
CA SER A 268 18.44 7.22 4.53
C SER A 268 18.75 6.58 3.18
N PRO A 269 20.02 6.18 2.93
CA PRO A 269 20.32 5.38 1.75
C PRO A 269 19.47 4.09 1.80
N SER A 270 18.79 3.80 0.69
CA SER A 270 18.01 2.58 0.57
C SER A 270 18.93 1.37 0.76
N PRO A 271 18.52 0.31 1.50
CA PRO A 271 19.27 -0.94 1.52
C PRO A 271 19.46 -1.59 0.15
N ARG A 272 18.85 -1.02 -0.91
CA ARG A 272 19.03 -1.45 -2.30
C ARG A 272 20.25 -0.83 -2.96
N ASP A 273 20.86 0.18 -2.33
CA ASP A 273 22.01 0.93 -2.89
C ASP A 273 23.35 0.49 -2.26
N SER A 274 23.35 -0.61 -1.48
CA SER A 274 24.53 -1.21 -0.87
C SER A 274 24.76 -2.64 -1.35
#